data_160e700598508b04502cd048b12e733c
#
_entry.id   160e700598508b04502cd048b12e733c
#
_cell.length_a   1.000
_cell.length_b   1.000
_cell.length_c   1.000
_cell.angle_alpha   90.00
_cell.angle_beta   90.00
_cell.angle_gamma   90.00
#
_symmetry.space_group_name_H-M   'P 1'
#
loop_
_entity.id
_entity.type
_entity.pdbx_description
1 polymer ?
#
loop_
_entity_poly.entity_id
_entity_poly.type
_entity_poly.pdbx_seq_one_letter_code
_entity_poly.pdbx_strand_id
1 'polypeptide(L)'
;MGIGLSKSDVHLNRLPGWDKNSYGYHGDDGNSFCCSGTGQNYGPTFTTGDVIGCCLNLIENVCFYTKNGFNLGIAFRDLPVRVFIKIK
;
A
#
# COMPACT_ATOMS: atom_id res chain seq x y z
N MET A 1 6.19 7.05 -6.79
CA MET A 1 5.57 5.76 -7.15
C MET A 1 4.97 5.12 -5.91
N GLY A 2 3.76 4.65 -6.00
CA GLY A 2 3.10 3.99 -4.87
C GLY A 2 2.25 2.82 -5.33
N ILE A 3 2.11 1.82 -4.47
CA ILE A 3 1.24 0.67 -4.70
C ILE A 3 0.39 0.46 -3.45
N GLY A 4 -0.89 0.18 -3.62
CA GLY A 4 -1.74 0.00 -2.46
C GLY A 4 -3.17 -0.39 -2.79
N LEU A 5 -4.05 -0.05 -1.87
CA LEU A 5 -5.45 -0.45 -1.87
C LEU A 5 -6.34 0.76 -1.68
N SER A 6 -7.52 0.70 -2.25
CA SER A 6 -8.52 1.73 -2.10
C SER A 6 -9.89 1.09 -1.95
N LYS A 7 -10.73 1.67 -1.11
CA LYS A 7 -12.11 1.21 -0.95
C LYS A 7 -12.96 1.55 -2.17
N SER A 8 -12.60 2.58 -2.93
CA SER A 8 -13.26 2.97 -4.16
C SER A 8 -12.24 3.46 -5.17
N ASP A 9 -12.63 3.48 -6.44
CA ASP A 9 -11.75 3.85 -7.55
C ASP A 9 -11.85 5.35 -7.87
N VAL A 10 -11.83 6.18 -6.84
CA VAL A 10 -11.89 7.63 -6.98
C VAL A 10 -10.51 8.24 -6.78
N HIS A 11 -10.33 9.48 -7.23
CA HIS A 11 -9.10 10.26 -7.04
C HIS A 11 -7.86 9.62 -7.66
N LEU A 12 -7.92 9.41 -8.96
CA LEU A 12 -6.80 8.84 -9.74
C LEU A 12 -5.54 9.71 -9.69
N ASN A 13 -5.65 10.96 -9.30
CA ASN A 13 -4.54 11.90 -9.26
C ASN A 13 -3.76 11.88 -7.95
N ARG A 14 -4.18 11.07 -6.98
CA ARG A 14 -3.51 10.99 -5.69
C ARG A 14 -2.80 9.64 -5.53
N LEU A 15 -1.72 9.66 -4.77
CA LEU A 15 -1.00 8.44 -4.44
C LEU A 15 -1.84 7.56 -3.52
N PRO A 16 -1.71 6.22 -3.61
CA PRO A 16 -2.38 5.31 -2.70
C PRO A 16 -2.05 5.62 -1.24
N GLY A 17 -3.06 5.61 -0.40
CA GLY A 17 -2.91 5.87 1.02
C GLY A 17 -3.16 7.32 1.44
N TRP A 18 -3.16 8.26 0.51
CA TRP A 18 -3.38 9.67 0.83
C TRP A 18 -4.85 10.01 1.01
N ASP A 19 -5.73 9.29 0.32
CA ASP A 19 -7.16 9.55 0.41
C ASP A 19 -7.79 8.77 1.55
N LYS A 20 -8.96 9.26 1.98
CA LYS A 20 -9.81 8.55 2.92
C LYS A 20 -10.14 7.15 2.35
N ASN A 21 -10.07 6.13 3.18
CA ASN A 21 -10.30 4.73 2.80
C ASN A 21 -9.31 4.20 1.76
N SER A 22 -8.08 4.70 1.78
CA SER A 22 -7.03 4.17 0.92
C SER A 22 -5.78 3.86 1.73
N TYR A 23 -4.95 2.97 1.18
CA TYR A 23 -3.76 2.43 1.82
C TYR A 23 -2.65 2.35 0.79
N GLY A 24 -1.44 2.66 1.17
CA GLY A 24 -0.36 2.64 0.21
C GLY A 24 1.03 2.47 0.81
N TYR A 25 1.93 1.97 -0.04
CA TYR A 25 3.36 1.88 0.24
C TYR A 25 4.07 2.65 -0.86
N HIS A 26 4.87 3.63 -0.49
CA HIS A 26 5.50 4.56 -1.42
C HIS A 26 6.99 4.27 -1.60
N GLY A 27 7.46 4.33 -2.85
CA GLY A 27 8.82 3.96 -3.19
C GLY A 27 9.86 5.02 -2.87
N ASP A 28 9.49 6.29 -2.88
CA ASP A 28 10.43 7.38 -2.70
C ASP A 28 10.95 7.51 -1.26
N ASP A 29 10.15 7.15 -0.28
CA ASP A 29 10.53 7.26 1.14
C ASP A 29 10.40 5.97 1.92
N GLY A 30 9.82 4.90 1.33
CA GLY A 30 9.61 3.64 2.01
C GLY A 30 8.53 3.67 3.08
N ASN A 31 7.72 4.70 3.10
CA ASN A 31 6.67 4.86 4.11
C ASN A 31 5.37 4.19 3.69
N SER A 32 4.60 3.78 4.69
CA SER A 32 3.22 3.36 4.50
C SER A 32 2.29 4.53 4.83
N PHE A 33 1.19 4.61 4.09
CA PHE A 33 0.19 5.65 4.26
C PHE A 33 -1.19 5.00 4.39
N CYS A 34 -1.91 5.39 5.41
CA CYS A 34 -3.29 4.96 5.61
C CYS A 34 -4.16 6.19 5.77
N CYS A 35 -4.98 6.47 4.74
CA CYS A 35 -6.07 7.43 4.79
C CYS A 35 -5.63 8.88 5.03
N SER A 36 -4.38 9.21 4.76
CA SER A 36 -3.88 10.57 4.92
C SER A 36 -2.55 10.77 4.21
N GLY A 37 -2.10 12.03 4.15
CA GLY A 37 -0.79 12.36 3.60
C GLY A 37 0.36 12.18 4.57
N THR A 38 0.10 11.68 5.79
CA THR A 38 1.14 11.44 6.79
C THR A 38 1.62 10.01 6.73
N GLY A 39 2.90 9.80 6.43
CA GLY A 39 3.48 8.48 6.30
C GLY A 39 4.13 7.98 7.57
N GLN A 40 4.27 6.66 7.67
CA GLN A 40 4.99 5.97 8.73
C GLN A 40 6.06 5.07 8.13
N ASN A 41 7.17 4.91 8.83
CA ASN A 41 8.23 4.03 8.37
C ASN A 41 7.68 2.60 8.24
N TYR A 42 7.90 2.01 7.06
CA TYR A 42 7.45 0.65 6.82
C TYR A 42 8.54 -0.24 6.25
N GLY A 43 9.14 0.14 5.12
CA GLY A 43 10.09 -0.71 4.44
C GLY A 43 11.12 0.07 3.64
N PRO A 44 11.91 -0.63 2.83
CA PRO A 44 12.92 0.04 2.00
C PRO A 44 12.28 0.88 0.90
N THR A 45 13.04 1.82 0.37
CA THR A 45 12.65 2.53 -0.85
C THR A 45 12.68 1.57 -2.04
N PHE A 46 11.89 1.86 -3.06
CA PHE A 46 11.93 1.09 -4.30
C PHE A 46 11.77 2.01 -5.50
N THR A 47 12.24 1.54 -6.64
CA THR A 47 12.23 2.31 -7.88
C THR A 47 12.06 1.37 -9.07
N THR A 48 12.16 1.93 -10.28
CA THR A 48 12.05 1.17 -11.52
C THR A 48 13.04 -0.01 -11.51
N GLY A 49 12.54 -1.19 -11.84
CA GLY A 49 13.32 -2.43 -11.80
C GLY A 49 13.07 -3.28 -10.57
N ASP A 50 12.54 -2.70 -9.49
CA ASP A 50 12.14 -3.46 -8.32
C ASP A 50 10.76 -4.10 -8.55
N VAL A 51 10.60 -5.33 -8.05
CA VAL A 51 9.33 -6.05 -8.12
C VAL A 51 8.65 -5.97 -6.77
N ILE A 52 7.54 -5.25 -6.71
CA ILE A 52 6.77 -5.06 -5.47
C ILE A 52 5.48 -5.86 -5.57
N GLY A 53 5.24 -6.70 -4.57
CA GLY A 53 3.97 -7.41 -4.44
C GLY A 53 3.10 -6.78 -3.37
N CYS A 54 1.82 -6.64 -3.68
CA CYS A 54 0.81 -6.21 -2.71
C CYS A 54 -0.06 -7.42 -2.39
N CYS A 55 0.02 -7.92 -1.17
CA CYS A 55 -0.58 -9.19 -0.80
C CYS A 55 -1.67 -8.99 0.25
N LEU A 56 -2.81 -9.63 0.03
CA LEU A 56 -3.96 -9.57 0.93
C LEU A 56 -4.20 -10.91 1.59
N ASN A 57 -4.39 -10.90 2.89
CA ASN A 57 -4.93 -12.06 3.60
C ASN A 57 -6.38 -11.75 3.95
N LEU A 58 -7.31 -12.37 3.22
CA LEU A 58 -8.74 -12.08 3.38
C LEU A 58 -9.35 -12.73 4.63
N ILE A 59 -8.68 -13.69 5.23
CA ILE A 59 -9.14 -14.31 6.46
C ILE A 59 -8.85 -13.42 7.66
N GLU A 60 -7.65 -12.84 7.69
CA GLU A 60 -7.22 -11.97 8.77
C GLU A 60 -7.43 -10.49 8.49
N ASN A 61 -7.80 -10.13 7.25
CA ASN A 61 -8.00 -8.75 6.79
C ASN A 61 -6.76 -7.90 6.98
N VAL A 62 -5.62 -8.43 6.54
CA VAL A 62 -4.34 -7.72 6.62
C VAL A 62 -3.73 -7.61 5.22
N CYS A 63 -2.88 -6.60 5.07
CA CYS A 63 -2.10 -6.37 3.85
C CYS A 63 -0.62 -6.37 4.21
N PHE A 64 0.17 -7.06 3.40
CA PHE A 64 1.61 -6.99 3.49
C PHE A 64 2.20 -6.84 2.10
N TYR A 65 3.43 -6.38 2.04
CA TYR A 65 4.12 -6.16 0.78
C TYR A 65 5.38 -7.02 0.69
N THR A 66 5.77 -7.33 -0.54
CA THR A 66 7.06 -7.97 -0.81
C THR A 66 7.88 -7.08 -1.73
N LYS A 67 9.19 -7.17 -1.59
CA LYS A 67 10.13 -6.51 -2.50
C LYS A 67 11.09 -7.55 -3.02
N ASN A 68 11.09 -7.77 -4.33
CA ASN A 68 11.97 -8.75 -4.98
C ASN A 68 11.90 -10.13 -4.32
N GLY A 69 10.69 -10.54 -3.92
CA GLY A 69 10.43 -11.83 -3.29
C GLY A 69 10.58 -11.87 -1.77
N PHE A 70 11.00 -10.79 -1.14
CA PHE A 70 11.15 -10.73 0.31
C PHE A 70 9.91 -10.13 0.97
N ASN A 71 9.37 -10.81 1.97
CA ASN A 71 8.23 -10.33 2.74
C ASN A 71 8.68 -9.22 3.68
N LEU A 72 8.03 -8.05 3.56
CA LEU A 72 8.38 -6.87 4.37
C LEU A 72 7.57 -6.78 5.67
N GLY A 73 6.64 -7.70 5.89
CA GLY A 73 5.80 -7.68 7.08
C GLY A 73 4.45 -7.03 6.83
N ILE A 74 3.58 -7.11 7.83
CA ILE A 74 2.22 -6.57 7.74
C ILE A 74 2.27 -5.05 7.77
N ALA A 75 1.69 -4.43 6.74
CA ALA A 75 1.61 -2.97 6.63
C ALA A 75 0.30 -2.45 7.25
N PHE A 76 -0.81 -3.12 6.98
CA PHE A 76 -2.14 -2.67 7.40
C PHE A 76 -2.94 -3.81 7.96
N ARG A 77 -3.76 -3.50 8.99
CA ARG A 77 -4.67 -4.45 9.63
C ARG A 77 -6.09 -3.93 9.57
N ASP A 78 -7.05 -4.80 9.87
CA ASP A 78 -8.47 -4.43 9.94
C ASP A 78 -8.97 -3.78 8.66
N LEU A 79 -8.59 -4.34 7.52
CA LEU A 79 -8.98 -3.82 6.22
C LEU A 79 -10.49 -3.94 6.00
N PRO A 80 -11.10 -2.99 5.27
CA PRO A 80 -12.51 -3.12 4.91
C PRO A 80 -12.75 -4.32 4.00
N VAL A 81 -14.01 -4.77 3.95
CA VAL A 81 -14.39 -5.98 3.22
C VAL A 81 -14.07 -5.90 1.73
N ARG A 82 -14.15 -4.70 1.16
CA ARG A 82 -13.85 -4.49 -0.27
C ARG A 82 -12.75 -3.47 -0.44
N VAL A 83 -11.70 -3.88 -1.14
CA VAL A 83 -10.62 -2.99 -1.51
C VAL A 83 -10.20 -3.30 -2.95
N PHE A 84 -9.67 -2.31 -3.63
CA PHE A 84 -9.16 -2.42 -5.00
C PHE A 84 -7.67 -2.12 -5.01
N ILE A 85 -6.91 -2.89 -5.78
CA ILE A 85 -5.48 -2.63 -5.94
C ILE A 85 -5.31 -1.37 -6.80
N LYS A 86 -4.42 -0.49 -6.38
CA LYS A 86 -4.16 0.76 -7.06
C LYS A 86 -2.65 0.99 -7.14
N ILE A 87 -2.19 1.35 -8.34
CA ILE A 87 -0.78 1.62 -8.62
C ILE A 87 -0.65 3.02 -9.21
N LYS A 88 0.30 3.76 -8.70
CA LYS A 88 0.58 5.07 -9.27
C LYS A 88 2.06 5.45 -9.15
#